data_1bfa2e959157b971124e1ccbcfeb63a2
#
_entry.id   1bfa2e959157b971124e1ccbcfeb63a2
#
_cell.length_a   1.000
_cell.length_b   1.000
_cell.length_c   1.000
_cell.angle_alpha   90.00
_cell.angle_beta   90.00
_cell.angle_gamma   90.00
#
_symmetry.space_group_name_H-M   'P 1'
#
loop_
_entity.id
_entity.type
_entity.pdbx_description
1 polymer ?
#
loop_
_entity_poly.entity_id
_entity_poly.type
_entity_poly.pdbx_seq_one_letter_code
_entity_poly.pdbx_strand_id
1 'polypeptide(L)' 'MDSKAIEIVRNYIVDHLDKSDKMPEFEVYVVWKCKALQNWKYLLSSTLLDGMYYEMTYNGDKKEWYLDAYKKFENRCIPD' A
#
# COMPACT_ATOMS: atom_id res chain seq x y z
N MET A 1 0.67 -13.54 5.38
CA MET A 1 0.10 -12.19 5.57
C MET A 1 0.64 -11.16 4.58
N ASP A 2 1.96 -11.06 4.46
CA ASP A 2 2.57 -10.04 3.58
C ASP A 2 2.12 -10.18 2.13
N SER A 3 2.11 -11.39 1.61
CA SER A 3 1.74 -11.61 0.20
C SER A 3 0.29 -11.22 -0.07
N LYS A 4 -0.60 -11.39 0.90
CA LYS A 4 -2.01 -10.99 0.76
C LYS A 4 -2.14 -9.47 0.74
N ALA A 5 -1.41 -8.77 1.62
CA ALA A 5 -1.41 -7.30 1.65
C ALA A 5 -0.89 -6.74 0.32
N ILE A 6 0.20 -7.31 -0.19
CA ILE A 6 0.80 -6.92 -1.47
C ILE A 6 -0.19 -7.17 -2.61
N GLU A 7 -0.85 -8.32 -2.62
CA GLU A 7 -1.83 -8.67 -3.66
C GLU A 7 -2.98 -7.67 -3.69
N ILE A 8 -3.52 -7.31 -2.52
CA ILE A 8 -4.65 -6.37 -2.45
C ILE A 8 -4.24 -5.01 -2.98
N VAL A 9 -3.06 -4.51 -2.58
CA VAL A 9 -2.57 -3.21 -3.05
C VAL A 9 -2.30 -3.26 -4.56
N ARG A 10 -1.69 -4.34 -5.05
CA ARG A 10 -1.44 -4.49 -6.49
C ARG A 10 -2.75 -4.43 -7.28
N ASN A 11 -3.78 -5.15 -6.83
CA ASN A 11 -5.07 -5.15 -7.51
C ASN A 11 -5.72 -3.76 -7.50
N TYR A 12 -5.60 -3.04 -6.40
CA TYR A 12 -6.09 -1.68 -6.30
C TYR A 12 -5.40 -0.77 -7.32
N ILE A 13 -4.07 -0.86 -7.40
CA ILE A 13 -3.29 -0.05 -8.36
C ILE A 13 -3.70 -0.38 -9.79
N VAL A 14 -3.79 -1.66 -10.13
CA VAL A 14 -4.18 -2.09 -11.48
C VAL A 14 -5.55 -1.54 -11.86
N ASP A 15 -6.49 -1.55 -10.93
CA ASP A 15 -7.85 -1.06 -11.17
C ASP A 15 -7.88 0.45 -11.42
N HIS A 16 -6.88 1.19 -10.94
CA HIS A 16 -6.81 2.65 -11.07
C HIS A 16 -5.85 3.13 -12.16
N LEU A 17 -5.17 2.22 -12.85
CA LEU A 17 -4.31 2.58 -13.97
C LEU A 17 -5.14 2.82 -15.23
N ASP A 18 -4.63 3.70 -16.10
CA ASP A 18 -5.24 3.94 -17.40
C ASP A 18 -5.05 2.71 -18.28
N LYS A 19 -6.14 2.05 -18.61
CA LYS A 19 -6.12 0.80 -19.36
C LYS A 19 -6.08 1.01 -20.88
N SER A 20 -6.12 2.26 -21.33
CA SER A 20 -5.99 2.57 -22.77
C SER A 20 -4.54 2.50 -23.21
N ASP A 21 -3.58 2.62 -22.29
CA ASP A 21 -2.17 2.52 -22.56
C ASP A 21 -1.62 1.16 -22.11
N LYS A 22 -0.41 0.85 -22.55
CA LYS A 22 0.27 -0.35 -22.08
C LYS A 22 0.49 -0.25 -20.58
N MET A 23 0.11 -1.31 -19.86
CA MET A 23 0.28 -1.36 -18.42
C MET A 23 1.77 -1.34 -18.07
N PRO A 24 2.21 -0.39 -17.21
CA PRO A 24 3.61 -0.35 -16.79
C PRO A 24 3.95 -1.54 -15.89
N GLU A 25 5.20 -1.94 -15.93
CA GLU A 25 5.71 -2.90 -14.97
C GLU A 25 6.00 -2.18 -13.66
N PHE A 26 5.57 -2.75 -12.55
CA PHE A 26 5.81 -2.17 -11.24
C PHE A 26 5.81 -3.25 -10.17
N GLU A 27 6.43 -2.91 -9.06
CA GLU A 27 6.47 -3.76 -7.88
C GLU A 27 5.81 -3.05 -6.71
N VAL A 28 5.11 -3.81 -5.89
CA VAL A 28 4.55 -3.34 -4.61
C VAL A 28 5.43 -3.89 -3.50
N TYR A 29 5.80 -3.04 -2.56
CA TYR A 29 6.67 -3.45 -1.46
C TYR A 29 6.16 -2.93 -0.12
N VAL A 30 6.51 -3.63 0.94
CA VAL A 30 6.17 -3.26 2.32
C VAL A 30 7.22 -2.27 2.82
N VAL A 31 6.76 -1.08 3.23
CA VAL A 31 7.63 -0.06 3.84
C VAL A 31 7.89 -0.44 5.30
N TRP A 32 6.83 -0.76 6.04
CA TRP A 32 6.95 -1.31 7.38
C TRP A 32 5.67 -2.08 7.72
N LYS A 33 5.76 -2.88 8.78
CA LYS A 33 4.63 -3.63 9.29
C LYS A 33 4.70 -3.74 10.79
N CYS A 34 3.54 -3.90 11.42
CA CYS A 34 3.42 -4.03 12.86
C CYS A 34 2.30 -5.01 13.17
N LYS A 35 2.52 -5.87 14.16
CA LYS A 35 1.50 -6.80 14.63
C LYS A 35 1.14 -6.47 16.06
N ALA A 36 -0.16 -6.40 16.35
CA ALA A 36 -0.69 -6.22 17.71
C ALA A 36 -1.76 -7.26 17.93
N LEU A 37 -1.45 -8.28 18.75
CA LEU A 37 -2.32 -9.44 18.98
C LEU A 37 -2.59 -10.15 17.65
N GLN A 38 -3.85 -10.26 17.23
CA GLN A 38 -4.22 -10.88 15.96
C GLN A 38 -4.39 -9.88 14.82
N ASN A 39 -4.10 -8.61 15.07
CA ASN A 39 -4.26 -7.54 14.08
C ASN A 39 -2.91 -7.18 13.47
N TRP A 40 -2.94 -6.78 12.20
CA TRP A 40 -1.76 -6.36 11.46
C TRP A 40 -1.95 -4.98 10.85
N LYS A 41 -0.85 -4.24 10.79
CA LYS A 41 -0.81 -2.93 10.14
C LYS A 41 0.37 -2.90 9.20
N TYR A 42 0.11 -2.49 7.95
CA TYR A 42 1.13 -2.40 6.92
C TYR A 42 1.12 -1.02 6.30
N LEU A 43 2.30 -0.50 5.98
CA LEU A 43 2.43 0.60 5.05
C LEU A 43 3.15 0.07 3.82
N LEU A 44 2.54 0.25 2.65
CA LEU A 44 3.07 -0.24 1.39
C LEU A 44 3.21 0.90 0.41
N SER A 45 4.04 0.69 -0.59
CA SER A 45 4.17 1.61 -1.72
C SER A 45 4.51 0.81 -2.96
N SER A 46 4.72 1.49 -4.07
CA SER A 46 5.08 0.85 -5.32
C SER A 46 6.23 1.58 -5.99
N THR A 47 6.78 0.95 -7.01
CA THR A 47 7.86 1.54 -7.79
C THR A 47 7.35 2.59 -8.79
N LEU A 48 6.03 2.78 -8.88
CA LEU A 48 5.47 3.85 -9.69
C LEU A 48 5.81 5.21 -9.09
N LEU A 49 6.11 6.19 -9.94
CA LEU A 49 6.50 7.53 -9.49
C LEU A 49 5.27 8.42 -9.34
N ASP A 50 4.31 7.97 -8.53
CA ASP A 50 3.05 8.67 -8.32
C ASP A 50 2.90 9.24 -6.90
N GLY A 51 3.89 8.99 -6.03
CA GLY A 51 3.86 9.49 -4.66
C GLY A 51 2.80 8.84 -3.78
N MET A 52 2.27 7.70 -4.17
CA MET A 52 1.22 7.03 -3.41
C MET A 52 1.77 6.10 -2.36
N TYR A 53 1.07 6.07 -1.23
CA TYR A 53 1.28 5.11 -0.15
C TYR A 53 -0.05 4.46 0.20
N TYR A 54 0.03 3.22 0.66
CA TYR A 54 -1.17 2.44 0.97
C TYR A 54 -1.03 1.86 2.37
N GLU A 55 -2.04 2.12 3.20
CA GLU A 55 -2.08 1.57 4.54
C GLU A 55 -3.09 0.43 4.54
N MET A 56 -2.60 -0.76 4.92
CA MET A 56 -3.45 -1.94 5.03
C MET A 56 -3.62 -2.28 6.49
N THR A 57 -4.85 -2.48 6.90
CA THR A 57 -5.18 -2.92 8.24
C THR A 57 -5.91 -4.24 8.17
N TYR A 58 -5.39 -5.25 8.88
CA TYR A 58 -6.06 -6.53 9.01
C TYR A 58 -6.64 -6.66 10.40
N ASN A 59 -7.97 -6.85 10.47
CA ASN A 59 -8.66 -7.13 11.72
C ASN A 59 -8.82 -8.65 11.83
N GLY A 60 -8.03 -9.27 12.71
CA GLY A 60 -8.01 -10.71 12.84
C GLY A 60 -9.28 -11.31 13.44
N ASP A 61 -9.99 -10.54 14.25
CA ASP A 61 -11.26 -10.99 14.85
C ASP A 61 -12.35 -11.14 13.79
N LYS A 62 -12.41 -10.18 12.87
CA LYS A 62 -13.42 -10.17 11.80
C LYS A 62 -12.91 -10.80 10.52
N LYS A 63 -11.59 -11.07 10.42
CA LYS A 63 -10.95 -11.58 9.21
C LYS A 63 -11.21 -10.67 8.02
N GLU A 64 -11.01 -9.36 8.24
CA GLU A 64 -11.26 -8.33 7.23
C GLU A 64 -10.01 -7.49 7.01
N TRP A 65 -9.86 -7.02 5.77
CA TRP A 65 -8.81 -6.09 5.38
C TRP A 65 -9.42 -4.73 5.07
N TYR A 66 -8.71 -3.68 5.48
CA TYR A 66 -9.08 -2.30 5.14
C TYR A 66 -7.90 -1.67 4.41
N LEU A 67 -8.17 -1.00 3.30
CA LEU A 67 -7.16 -0.32 2.51
C LEU A 67 -7.42 1.18 2.53
N ASP A 68 -6.41 1.95 2.92
CA ASP A 68 -6.43 3.40 2.86
C ASP A 68 -5.34 3.86 1.90
N ALA A 69 -5.69 4.71 0.94
CA ALA A 69 -4.75 5.20 -0.06
C ALA A 69 -4.42 6.67 0.25
N TYR A 70 -3.12 6.97 0.35
CA TYR A 70 -2.62 8.30 0.66
C TYR A 70 -1.67 8.77 -0.42
N LYS A 71 -1.71 10.04 -0.72
CA LYS A 71 -0.73 10.63 -1.61
C LYS A 71 0.25 11.47 -0.81
N LYS A 72 1.53 11.25 -1.03
CA LYS A 72 2.58 12.07 -0.42
C LYS A 72 2.46 13.48 -0.96
N PHE A 73 2.18 14.42 -0.07
CA PHE A 73 1.94 15.81 -0.45
C PHE A 73 3.23 16.61 -0.55
N GLU A 74 4.13 16.39 0.40
CA GLU A 74 5.34 17.22 0.49
C GLU A 74 6.44 16.46 1.24
N ASN A 75 7.67 16.76 0.89
CA ASN A 75 8.84 16.31 1.64
C ASN A 75 9.68 17.52 1.94
N ARG A 76 9.85 17.84 3.22
CA ARG A 76 10.60 19.00 3.66
C ARG A 76 11.77 18.56 4.54
N CYS A 77 12.93 19.14 4.30
CA CYS A 77 14.08 18.98 5.17
C CYS A 77 14.00 20.03 6.27
N ILE A 78 13.91 19.58 7.51
CA ILE A 78 13.86 20.47 8.67
C ILE A 78 15.12 20.22 9.49
N PRO A 79 16.06 21.18 9.53
CA PRO A 79 17.28 20.97 10.30
C PRO A 79 16.97 20.88 11.79
N ASP A 80 17.80 20.11 12.49
CA ASP A 80 17.66 19.89 13.93
C ASP A 80 18.02 21.15 14.72
#